data_6f8ecf4d6cc4e96b11c94ba6da246f74
#
_entry.id   6f8ecf4d6cc4e96b11c94ba6da246f74
#
_cell.length_a   1.000
_cell.length_b   1.000
_cell.length_c   1.000
_cell.angle_alpha   90.00
_cell.angle_beta   90.00
_cell.angle_gamma   90.00
#
_symmetry.space_group_name_H-M   'P 1'
#
loop_
_entity.id
_entity.type
_entity.pdbx_description
1 polymer ?
#
loop_
_entity_poly.entity_id
_entity_poly.type
_entity_poly.pdbx_seq_one_letter_code
_entity_poly.pdbx_strand_id
1 'polypeptide(L)'
;MEKCTFCVQRIKEAENRAALEQRATVGEDGVRIDGLRPDEFTTACAQACPSRAIVFGDAADDQWSVAQWVKDRRAYHVFEELNTYTAVVYLQKVNHPAPTASATA
;
A
#
# COMPACT_ATOMS: atom_id res chain seq x y z
N MET A 1 -14.57 -2.80 20.08
CA MET A 1 -13.16 -2.57 19.73
C MET A 1 -13.11 -2.01 18.33
N GLU A 2 -12.53 -0.85 18.17
CA GLU A 2 -12.32 -0.24 16.86
C GLU A 2 -10.94 -0.62 16.33
N LYS A 3 -10.86 -0.93 15.04
CA LYS A 3 -9.61 -1.25 14.36
C LYS A 3 -9.55 -0.57 13.01
N CYS A 4 -8.36 -0.50 12.44
CA CYS A 4 -8.16 0.00 11.09
C CYS A 4 -8.91 -0.88 10.07
N THR A 5 -9.70 -0.26 9.19
CA THR A 5 -10.44 -0.91 8.10
C THR A 5 -9.85 -0.55 6.72
N PHE A 6 -8.64 0.00 6.66
CA PHE A 6 -8.03 0.54 5.45
C PHE A 6 -8.89 1.60 4.75
N CYS A 7 -9.60 2.42 5.53
CA CYS A 7 -10.51 3.45 5.01
C CYS A 7 -11.54 2.86 4.03
N VAL A 8 -12.27 1.82 4.48
CA VAL A 8 -13.27 1.12 3.67
C VAL A 8 -14.27 2.09 3.01
N GLN A 9 -14.61 3.20 3.64
CA GLN A 9 -15.49 4.22 3.10
C GLN A 9 -14.90 4.86 1.82
N ARG A 10 -13.60 5.14 1.80
CA ARG A 10 -12.91 5.69 0.62
C ARG A 10 -12.80 4.67 -0.50
N ILE A 11 -12.59 3.40 -0.17
CA ILE A 11 -12.59 2.31 -1.14
C ILE A 11 -13.96 2.23 -1.80
N LYS A 12 -15.03 2.20 -1.00
CA LYS A 12 -16.42 2.13 -1.51
C LYS A 12 -16.80 3.36 -2.33
N GLU A 13 -16.35 4.53 -1.96
CA GLU A 13 -16.54 5.75 -2.75
C GLU A 13 -15.87 5.64 -4.12
N ALA A 14 -14.63 5.17 -4.16
CA ALA A 14 -13.90 4.98 -5.40
C ALA A 14 -14.55 3.91 -6.30
N GLU A 15 -14.99 2.78 -5.71
CA GLU A 15 -15.74 1.75 -6.43
C GLU A 15 -17.05 2.28 -7.02
N ASN A 16 -17.82 3.07 -6.25
CA ASN A 16 -19.06 3.67 -6.71
C ASN A 16 -18.82 4.68 -7.84
N ARG A 17 -17.78 5.47 -7.73
CA ARG A 17 -17.37 6.41 -8.78
C ARG A 17 -17.00 5.66 -10.07
N ALA A 18 -16.20 4.58 -9.94
CA ALA A 18 -15.84 3.74 -11.09
C ALA A 18 -17.08 3.12 -11.76
N ALA A 19 -18.07 2.71 -10.97
CA ALA A 19 -19.32 2.18 -11.48
C ALA A 19 -20.15 3.25 -12.22
N LEU A 20 -20.24 4.46 -11.67
CA LEU A 20 -20.94 5.59 -12.31
C LEU A 20 -20.26 6.01 -13.62
N GLU A 21 -18.95 5.95 -13.69
CA GLU A 21 -18.17 6.22 -14.90
C GLU A 21 -18.12 5.03 -15.87
N GLN A 22 -18.86 3.96 -15.59
CA GLN A 22 -18.89 2.72 -16.38
C GLN A 22 -17.52 2.05 -16.57
N ARG A 23 -16.60 2.27 -15.62
CA ARG A 23 -15.28 1.61 -15.59
C ARG A 23 -15.32 0.23 -14.95
N ALA A 24 -16.27 0.02 -14.04
CA ALA A 24 -16.47 -1.27 -13.40
C ALA A 24 -17.11 -2.25 -14.38
N THR A 25 -16.53 -3.42 -14.53
CA THR A 25 -17.02 -4.50 -15.37
C THR A 25 -17.19 -5.78 -14.58
N VAL A 26 -18.04 -6.67 -15.07
CA VAL A 26 -18.14 -8.03 -14.52
C VAL A 26 -17.34 -8.95 -15.44
N GLY A 27 -16.37 -9.64 -14.88
CA GLY A 27 -15.60 -10.64 -15.62
C GLY A 27 -16.45 -11.85 -16.04
N GLU A 28 -15.91 -12.67 -16.93
CA GLU A 28 -16.58 -13.91 -17.39
C GLU A 28 -16.86 -14.88 -16.24
N ASP A 29 -16.06 -14.82 -15.17
CA ASP A 29 -16.21 -15.63 -13.95
C ASP A 29 -17.31 -15.09 -13.01
N GLY A 30 -18.02 -14.03 -13.38
CA GLY A 30 -18.98 -13.35 -12.51
C GLY A 30 -18.33 -12.48 -11.43
N VAL A 31 -17.02 -12.36 -11.40
CA VAL A 31 -16.26 -11.51 -10.47
C VAL A 31 -16.30 -10.07 -10.96
N ARG A 32 -16.69 -9.16 -10.07
CA ARG A 32 -16.70 -7.73 -10.38
C ARG A 32 -15.26 -7.21 -10.45
N ILE A 33 -14.91 -6.61 -11.58
CA ILE A 33 -13.69 -5.85 -11.74
C ILE A 33 -14.03 -4.40 -11.39
N ASP A 34 -13.47 -3.89 -10.32
CA ASP A 34 -13.87 -2.61 -9.73
C ASP A 34 -13.51 -1.39 -10.61
N GLY A 35 -12.64 -1.57 -11.60
CA GLY A 35 -12.27 -0.50 -12.53
C GLY A 35 -11.53 0.66 -11.85
N LEU A 36 -10.90 0.40 -10.71
CA LEU A 36 -10.08 1.37 -10.00
C LEU A 36 -8.79 1.66 -10.78
N ARG A 37 -8.44 2.93 -10.85
CA ARG A 37 -7.19 3.36 -11.46
C ARG A 37 -6.06 3.36 -10.43
N PRO A 38 -4.82 3.07 -10.85
CA PRO A 38 -3.67 3.15 -9.96
C PRO A 38 -3.60 4.53 -9.27
N ASP A 39 -3.37 4.50 -7.95
CA ASP A 39 -3.19 5.71 -7.11
C ASP A 39 -4.35 6.73 -7.19
N GLU A 40 -5.55 6.29 -7.57
CA GLU A 40 -6.74 7.14 -7.73
C GLU A 40 -7.20 7.76 -6.41
N PHE A 41 -7.01 7.04 -5.32
CA PHE A 41 -7.38 7.50 -3.98
C PHE A 41 -6.37 7.01 -2.96
N THR A 42 -6.43 7.56 -1.77
CA THR A 42 -5.53 7.19 -0.68
C THR A 42 -6.26 7.17 0.67
N THR A 43 -5.66 6.53 1.65
CA THR A 43 -6.19 6.50 3.01
C THR A 43 -6.01 7.85 3.70
N ALA A 44 -6.80 8.10 4.75
CA ALA A 44 -6.71 9.33 5.53
C ALA A 44 -5.36 9.49 6.21
N CYS A 45 -4.77 8.40 6.71
CA CYS A 45 -3.44 8.42 7.33
C CYS A 45 -2.33 8.75 6.32
N ALA A 46 -2.40 8.20 5.11
CA ALA A 46 -1.44 8.52 4.05
C ALA A 46 -1.56 9.99 3.60
N GLN A 47 -2.79 10.48 3.49
CA GLN A 47 -3.06 11.88 3.15
C GLN A 47 -2.55 12.85 4.22
N ALA A 48 -2.70 12.49 5.50
CA ALA A 48 -2.28 13.31 6.62
C ALA A 48 -0.78 13.27 6.90
N CYS A 49 -0.05 12.31 6.33
CA CYS A 49 1.39 12.15 6.58
C CYS A 49 2.21 13.19 5.80
N PRO A 50 2.87 14.15 6.48
CA PRO A 50 3.62 15.21 5.80
C PRO A 50 4.89 14.69 5.10
N SER A 51 5.48 13.60 5.61
CA SER A 51 6.68 12.97 5.04
C SER A 51 6.38 12.00 3.91
N ARG A 52 5.09 11.75 3.59
CA ARG A 52 4.65 10.77 2.60
C ARG A 52 5.23 9.36 2.85
N ALA A 53 5.28 8.99 4.13
CA ALA A 53 5.84 7.71 4.56
C ALA A 53 4.86 6.53 4.44
N ILE A 54 3.60 6.80 4.11
CA ILE A 54 2.54 5.80 4.01
C ILE A 54 2.05 5.76 2.57
N VAL A 55 2.11 4.58 1.97
CA VAL A 55 1.61 4.31 0.61
C VAL A 55 0.51 3.27 0.71
N PHE A 56 -0.57 3.47 -0.03
CA PHE A 56 -1.72 2.58 -0.05
C PHE A 56 -2.11 2.22 -1.47
N GLY A 57 -2.57 1.00 -1.68
CA GLY A 57 -3.05 0.56 -2.98
C GLY A 57 -3.18 -0.95 -3.08
N ASP A 58 -3.42 -1.43 -4.28
CA ASP A 58 -3.46 -2.86 -4.58
C ASP A 58 -2.03 -3.38 -4.82
N ALA A 59 -1.57 -4.26 -3.92
CA ALA A 59 -0.24 -4.86 -4.03
C ALA A 59 -0.15 -5.97 -5.10
N ALA A 60 -1.29 -6.45 -5.58
CA ALA A 60 -1.35 -7.47 -6.62
C ALA A 60 -1.23 -6.88 -8.04
N ASP A 61 -1.56 -5.61 -8.19
CA ASP A 61 -1.47 -4.90 -9.47
C ASP A 61 -0.19 -4.07 -9.54
N ASP A 62 0.71 -4.44 -10.43
CA ASP A 62 2.01 -3.79 -10.61
C ASP A 62 1.93 -2.33 -11.07
N GLN A 63 0.77 -1.87 -11.52
CA GLN A 63 0.56 -0.48 -11.91
C GLN A 63 0.40 0.47 -10.72
N TRP A 64 0.05 -0.07 -9.54
CA TRP A 64 -0.04 0.71 -8.32
C TRP A 64 1.35 0.97 -7.71
N SER A 65 1.57 2.18 -7.23
CA SER A 65 2.85 2.57 -6.63
C SER A 65 3.25 1.69 -5.43
N VAL A 66 2.27 1.16 -4.69
CA VAL A 66 2.51 0.28 -3.54
C VAL A 66 3.19 -1.03 -3.93
N ALA A 67 2.92 -1.56 -5.12
CA ALA A 67 3.44 -2.86 -5.55
C ALA A 67 4.97 -2.89 -5.61
N GLN A 68 5.61 -1.82 -6.03
CA GLN A 68 7.08 -1.72 -6.04
C GLN A 68 7.68 -1.73 -4.63
N TRP A 69 6.99 -1.12 -3.66
CA TRP A 69 7.47 -1.07 -2.28
C TRP A 69 7.33 -2.41 -1.56
N VAL A 70 6.28 -3.16 -1.85
CA VAL A 70 6.10 -4.51 -1.30
C VAL A 70 7.19 -5.47 -1.78
N LYS A 71 7.72 -5.25 -2.98
CA LYS A 71 8.81 -6.04 -3.57
C LYS A 71 10.21 -5.51 -3.23
N ASP A 72 10.30 -4.41 -2.48
CA ASP A 72 11.58 -3.83 -2.08
C ASP A 72 12.35 -4.78 -1.15
N ARG A 73 13.67 -4.81 -1.28
CA ARG A 73 14.56 -5.64 -0.45
C ARG A 73 14.48 -5.33 1.05
N ARG A 74 14.00 -4.15 1.41
CA ARG A 74 13.83 -3.71 2.79
C ARG A 74 12.46 -4.06 3.36
N ALA A 75 11.56 -4.61 2.55
CA ALA A 75 10.20 -4.92 2.95
C ALA A 75 10.18 -6.08 3.95
N TYR A 76 9.38 -5.94 5.00
CA TYR A 76 9.15 -7.00 5.96
C TYR A 76 7.74 -6.91 6.55
N HIS A 77 7.24 -8.04 7.05
CA HIS A 77 5.96 -8.15 7.76
C HIS A 77 6.20 -8.34 9.25
N VAL A 78 5.32 -7.79 10.08
CA VAL A 78 5.38 -8.01 11.53
C VAL A 78 5.06 -9.47 11.83
N PHE A 79 5.89 -10.11 12.63
CA PHE A 79 5.79 -11.54 12.98
C PHE A 79 5.73 -12.46 11.75
N GLU A 80 6.53 -12.17 10.76
CA GLU A 80 6.61 -12.95 9.52
C GLU A 80 6.91 -14.43 9.78
N GLU A 81 7.76 -14.72 10.77
CA GLU A 81 8.09 -16.08 11.23
C GLU A 81 6.89 -16.87 11.75
N LEU A 82 5.82 -16.19 12.17
CA LEU A 82 4.58 -16.81 12.64
C LEU A 82 3.52 -16.95 11.53
N ASN A 83 3.87 -16.64 10.29
CA ASN A 83 2.96 -16.67 9.14
C ASN A 83 1.67 -15.86 9.35
N THR A 84 1.79 -14.66 9.90
CA THR A 84 0.64 -13.79 10.21
C THR A 84 -0.02 -13.19 8.97
N TYR A 85 0.65 -13.17 7.83
CA TYR A 85 0.15 -12.64 6.55
C TYR A 85 -0.50 -11.26 6.70
N THR A 86 0.20 -10.34 7.37
CA THR A 86 -0.32 -8.98 7.60
C THR A 86 -0.43 -8.22 6.28
N ALA A 87 -1.49 -7.43 6.15
CA ALA A 87 -1.71 -6.57 4.98
C ALA A 87 -0.80 -5.32 4.99
N VAL A 88 -0.20 -5.00 6.13
CA VAL A 88 0.74 -3.89 6.27
C VAL A 88 2.16 -4.41 6.12
N VAL A 89 2.90 -3.77 5.21
CA VAL A 89 4.31 -4.05 4.95
C VAL A 89 5.13 -2.86 5.42
N TYR A 90 6.20 -3.11 6.12
CA TYR A 90 7.13 -2.09 6.60
C TYR A 90 8.43 -2.13 5.81
N LEU A 91 9.05 -0.98 5.63
CA LEU A 91 10.39 -0.87 5.08
C LEU A 91 11.40 -0.65 6.21
N GLN A 92 12.45 -1.44 6.24
CA GLN A 92 13.53 -1.29 7.20
C GLN A 92 14.21 0.06 7.05
N LYS A 93 14.50 0.70 8.18
CA LYS A 93 15.29 1.92 8.20
C LYS A 93 16.73 1.62 7.76
N VAL A 94 17.23 2.43 6.84
CA VAL A 94 18.65 2.39 6.48
C VAL A 94 19.43 3.23 7.50
N ASN A 95 20.31 2.59 8.25
CA ASN A 95 21.23 3.27 9.14
C ASN A 95 22.57 3.45 8.41
N HIS A 96 22.96 4.70 8.21
CA HIS A 96 24.32 4.97 7.76
C HIS A 96 25.28 4.78 8.95
N PRO A 97 26.31 3.94 8.82
CA PRO A 97 27.30 3.85 9.87
C PRO A 97 27.93 5.24 10.09
N ALA A 98 28.14 5.60 11.34
CA ALA A 98 28.88 6.81 11.65
C ALA A 98 30.26 6.73 10.97
N PRO A 99 30.78 7.83 10.41
CA PRO A 99 32.12 7.82 9.86
C PRO A 99 33.09 7.39 10.94
N THR A 100 33.76 6.28 10.73
CA THR A 100 34.75 5.79 11.66
C THR A 100 35.93 6.76 11.62
N ALA A 101 36.48 7.12 12.78
CA ALA A 101 37.61 8.02 12.88
C ALA A 101 38.87 7.54 12.12
N SER A 102 38.90 6.28 11.71
CA SER A 102 39.94 5.70 10.86
C SER A 102 39.80 6.05 9.37
N ALA A 103 38.73 6.72 8.94
CA ALA A 103 38.54 7.16 7.55
C ALA A 103 39.23 8.50 7.25
N THR A 104 39.85 9.10 8.24
CA THR A 104 40.70 10.30 8.05
C THR A 104 42.12 9.86 7.84
N ALA A 105 42.46 9.56 6.63
CA ALA A 105 43.86 9.49 6.24
C ALA A 105 44.29 10.86 5.75
#